data_69d3606e3447c3f7f4e852f332b49015
#
_entry.id   69d3606e3447c3f7f4e852f332b49015
#
_cell.length_a   1.000
_cell.length_b   1.000
_cell.length_c   1.000
_cell.angle_alpha   90.00
_cell.angle_beta   90.00
_cell.angle_gamma   90.00
#
_symmetry.space_group_name_H-M   'P 1'
#
loop_
_entity.id
_entity.type
_entity.pdbx_description
1 polymer ?
#
loop_
_entity_poly.entity_id
_entity_poly.type
_entity_poly.pdbx_seq_one_letter_code
_entity_poly.pdbx_strand_id
1 'polypeptide(L)'
;MEPKSLLTPDNLDTLLQIDESYHSFFKWFLAITQIHHPTYNCKEISDKVYSWVKLMNIENIERDDNLNIVVRVPANILSENSPVTSIQTHLDMIWVGERKDGKIKVELKKNYVFDNKNYGDVLLAPFSTIGADDGFGIALCLDILENRNNFAHGPLEIIFTIDEEFGLDGVKLLPKKNSDSKGKISPLKCKYLINCDSLRGDK
;
A
#
# COMPACT_ATOMS: atom_id res chain seq x y z
N MET A 1 1.43 -10.70 -10.12
CA MET A 1 2.89 -10.78 -10.47
C MET A 1 3.56 -11.87 -9.67
N GLU A 2 4.50 -12.58 -10.27
CA GLU A 2 5.19 -13.66 -9.57
C GLU A 2 6.14 -13.13 -8.49
N PRO A 3 6.16 -13.74 -7.28
CA PRO A 3 7.01 -13.26 -6.18
C PRO A 3 8.50 -13.16 -6.53
N LYS A 4 9.02 -14.12 -7.32
CA LYS A 4 10.42 -14.14 -7.75
C LYS A 4 10.86 -12.94 -8.58
N SER A 5 9.92 -12.25 -9.24
CA SER A 5 10.21 -11.04 -10.00
C SER A 5 10.13 -9.76 -9.18
N LEU A 6 9.52 -9.84 -7.99
CA LEU A 6 9.29 -8.70 -7.10
C LEU A 6 10.28 -8.65 -5.95
N LEU A 7 10.66 -9.81 -5.41
CA LEU A 7 11.35 -9.93 -4.12
C LEU A 7 12.84 -10.21 -4.28
N THR A 8 13.63 -9.70 -3.34
CA THR A 8 14.99 -10.16 -3.13
C THR A 8 14.97 -11.62 -2.62
N PRO A 9 16.08 -12.38 -2.77
CA PRO A 9 16.14 -13.75 -2.24
C PRO A 9 15.75 -13.84 -0.77
N ASP A 10 16.24 -12.94 0.10
CA ASP A 10 15.95 -12.95 1.53
C ASP A 10 14.44 -12.74 1.80
N ASN A 11 13.80 -11.79 1.11
CA ASN A 11 12.36 -11.55 1.26
C ASN A 11 11.51 -12.67 0.64
N LEU A 12 12.01 -13.33 -0.40
CA LEU A 12 11.36 -14.53 -0.93
C LEU A 12 11.41 -15.69 0.07
N ASP A 13 12.57 -15.91 0.71
CA ASP A 13 12.72 -16.92 1.75
C ASP A 13 11.82 -16.63 2.96
N THR A 14 11.65 -15.36 3.32
CA THR A 14 10.70 -14.94 4.36
C THR A 14 9.26 -15.24 3.96
N LEU A 15 8.86 -14.92 2.71
CA LEU A 15 7.53 -15.23 2.19
C LEU A 15 7.20 -16.73 2.25
N LEU A 16 8.15 -17.58 1.86
CA LEU A 16 7.96 -19.03 1.86
C LEU A 16 7.79 -19.64 3.25
N GLN A 17 8.10 -18.93 4.31
CA GLN A 17 7.86 -19.35 5.69
C GLN A 17 6.46 -18.94 6.22
N ILE A 18 5.76 -18.06 5.52
CA ILE A 18 4.40 -17.64 5.81
C ILE A 18 3.43 -18.67 5.21
N ASP A 19 2.24 -18.81 5.81
CA ASP A 19 1.20 -19.67 5.25
C ASP A 19 0.82 -19.21 3.82
N GLU A 20 0.72 -20.17 2.90
CA GLU A 20 0.47 -19.89 1.47
C GLU A 20 -0.80 -19.08 1.21
N SER A 21 -1.82 -19.24 2.06
CA SER A 21 -3.06 -18.47 1.95
C SER A 21 -2.88 -16.94 2.05
N TYR A 22 -1.77 -16.50 2.63
CA TYR A 22 -1.44 -15.08 2.77
C TYR A 22 -0.37 -14.60 1.78
N HIS A 23 0.17 -15.46 0.92
CA HIS A 23 1.25 -15.09 0.00
C HIS A 23 0.86 -13.96 -0.96
N SER A 24 -0.41 -13.91 -1.40
CA SER A 24 -0.90 -12.85 -2.29
C SER A 24 -0.72 -11.46 -1.68
N PHE A 25 -1.01 -11.32 -0.40
CA PHE A 25 -0.85 -10.07 0.35
C PHE A 25 0.61 -9.81 0.73
N PHE A 26 1.28 -10.77 1.39
CA PHE A 26 2.62 -10.55 1.95
C PHE A 26 3.70 -10.36 0.88
N LYS A 27 3.53 -10.87 -0.34
CA LYS A 27 4.47 -10.55 -1.43
C LYS A 27 4.53 -9.05 -1.71
N TRP A 28 3.36 -8.35 -1.66
CA TRP A 28 3.30 -6.91 -1.85
C TRP A 28 3.95 -6.16 -0.68
N PHE A 29 3.63 -6.54 0.55
CA PHE A 29 4.25 -5.95 1.72
C PHE A 29 5.78 -6.09 1.68
N LEU A 30 6.29 -7.30 1.43
CA LEU A 30 7.72 -7.55 1.32
C LEU A 30 8.37 -6.83 0.12
N ALA A 31 7.64 -6.59 -0.97
CA ALA A 31 8.14 -5.78 -2.08
C ALA A 31 8.28 -4.30 -1.69
N ILE A 32 7.32 -3.77 -0.93
CA ILE A 32 7.32 -2.39 -0.42
C ILE A 32 8.51 -2.16 0.52
N THR A 33 8.80 -3.11 1.43
CA THR A 33 9.93 -2.98 2.37
C THR A 33 11.30 -2.90 1.70
N GLN A 34 11.39 -3.21 0.42
CA GLN A 34 12.65 -3.07 -0.36
C GLN A 34 12.89 -1.65 -0.86
N ILE A 35 11.92 -0.76 -0.68
CA ILE A 35 11.97 0.63 -1.17
C ILE A 35 12.13 1.55 0.02
N HIS A 36 13.02 2.53 -0.08
CA HIS A 36 13.16 3.57 0.93
C HIS A 36 12.20 4.73 0.63
N HIS A 37 11.17 4.89 1.46
CA HIS A 37 10.12 5.85 1.23
C HIS A 37 9.74 6.67 2.47
N PRO A 38 10.71 7.33 3.14
CA PRO A 38 10.38 8.21 4.25
C PRO A 38 9.59 9.41 3.75
N THR A 39 8.84 10.06 4.66
CA THR A 39 8.11 11.30 4.38
C THR A 39 9.00 12.33 3.68
N TYR A 40 8.45 13.03 2.70
CA TYR A 40 9.13 13.93 1.76
C TYR A 40 10.13 13.27 0.79
N ASN A 41 10.20 11.94 0.75
CA ASN A 41 11.00 11.19 -0.22
C ASN A 41 10.21 10.03 -0.83
N CYS A 42 8.99 10.28 -1.29
CA CYS A 42 8.06 9.28 -1.80
C CYS A 42 8.19 8.96 -3.29
N LYS A 43 9.17 9.56 -3.99
CA LYS A 43 9.25 9.42 -5.45
C LYS A 43 9.42 7.97 -5.89
N GLU A 44 10.32 7.22 -5.28
CA GLU A 44 10.61 5.84 -5.69
C GLU A 44 9.41 4.91 -5.45
N ILE A 45 8.76 5.00 -4.29
CA ILE A 45 7.57 4.19 -3.99
C ILE A 45 6.40 4.55 -4.91
N SER A 46 6.16 5.84 -5.16
CA SER A 46 5.11 6.27 -6.08
C SER A 46 5.37 5.78 -7.52
N ASP A 47 6.63 5.85 -8.00
CA ASP A 47 7.00 5.32 -9.32
C ASP A 47 6.77 3.80 -9.39
N LYS A 48 7.11 3.06 -8.34
CA LYS A 48 6.92 1.60 -8.27
C LYS A 48 5.45 1.22 -8.24
N VAL A 49 4.65 1.83 -7.34
CA VAL A 49 3.20 1.58 -7.25
C VAL A 49 2.53 1.88 -8.60
N TYR A 50 2.83 3.02 -9.20
CA TYR A 50 2.31 3.38 -10.51
C TYR A 50 2.65 2.32 -11.58
N SER A 51 3.90 1.87 -11.61
CA SER A 51 4.37 0.86 -12.55
C SER A 51 3.71 -0.50 -12.32
N TRP A 52 3.58 -0.93 -11.06
CA TRP A 52 2.93 -2.19 -10.71
C TRP A 52 1.45 -2.20 -11.12
N VAL A 53 0.73 -1.11 -10.87
CA VAL A 53 -0.67 -0.98 -11.29
C VAL A 53 -0.80 -1.02 -12.83
N LYS A 54 0.11 -0.38 -13.56
CA LYS A 54 0.14 -0.48 -15.03
C LYS A 54 0.37 -1.90 -15.51
N LEU A 55 1.25 -2.66 -14.87
CA LEU A 55 1.50 -4.07 -15.20
C LEU A 55 0.29 -4.99 -14.91
N MET A 56 -0.65 -4.55 -14.06
CA MET A 56 -1.93 -5.26 -13.84
C MET A 56 -2.96 -4.99 -14.95
N ASN A 57 -2.58 -4.29 -16.04
CA ASN A 57 -3.47 -3.88 -17.14
C ASN A 57 -4.66 -3.03 -16.66
N ILE A 58 -4.41 -2.11 -15.73
CA ILE A 58 -5.37 -1.11 -15.29
C ILE A 58 -5.06 0.20 -16.02
N GLU A 59 -5.99 0.63 -16.87
CA GLU A 59 -5.79 1.80 -17.73
C GLU A 59 -6.09 3.11 -16.99
N ASN A 60 -7.13 3.11 -16.14
CA ASN A 60 -7.57 4.30 -15.43
C ASN A 60 -6.76 4.52 -14.16
N ILE A 61 -5.55 5.00 -14.35
CA ILE A 61 -4.62 5.40 -13.29
C ILE A 61 -4.16 6.83 -13.56
N GLU A 62 -4.33 7.69 -12.58
CA GLU A 62 -3.93 9.10 -12.59
C GLU A 62 -2.88 9.35 -11.52
N ARG A 63 -1.90 10.20 -11.82
CA ARG A 63 -0.88 10.64 -10.86
C ARG A 63 -0.66 12.14 -11.00
N ASP A 64 -0.69 12.86 -9.90
CA ASP A 64 -0.40 14.29 -9.88
C ASP A 64 1.12 14.59 -9.81
N ASP A 65 1.45 15.87 -9.91
CA ASP A 65 2.85 16.33 -9.83
C ASP A 65 3.43 16.20 -8.42
N ASN A 66 2.56 16.00 -7.42
CA ASN A 66 2.94 15.78 -6.03
C ASN A 66 3.11 14.29 -5.71
N LEU A 67 2.97 13.38 -6.70
CA LEU A 67 3.14 11.94 -6.58
C LEU A 67 1.96 11.18 -5.95
N ASN A 68 0.84 11.81 -5.62
CA ASN A 68 -0.39 11.11 -5.27
C ASN A 68 -0.90 10.29 -6.47
N ILE A 69 -1.46 9.11 -6.21
CA ILE A 69 -1.99 8.22 -7.25
C ILE A 69 -3.45 7.92 -6.96
N VAL A 70 -4.27 7.96 -7.99
CA VAL A 70 -5.67 7.48 -7.94
C VAL A 70 -5.89 6.46 -9.05
N VAL A 71 -6.38 5.29 -8.65
CA VAL A 71 -6.68 4.16 -9.53
C VAL A 71 -8.18 3.93 -9.51
N ARG A 72 -8.81 3.86 -10.67
CA ARG A 72 -10.25 3.59 -10.78
C ARG A 72 -10.51 2.29 -11.49
N VAL A 73 -11.28 1.44 -10.85
CA VAL A 73 -11.67 0.13 -11.38
C VAL A 73 -13.19 0.10 -11.55
N PRO A 74 -13.71 -0.17 -12.77
CA PRO A 74 -15.14 -0.31 -12.97
C PRO A 74 -15.70 -1.52 -12.20
N ALA A 75 -17.00 -1.50 -11.92
CA ALA A 75 -17.68 -2.67 -11.37
C ALA A 75 -17.47 -3.89 -12.28
N ASN A 76 -17.35 -5.08 -11.69
CA ASN A 76 -17.23 -6.31 -12.47
C ASN A 76 -18.55 -7.10 -12.53
N ILE A 77 -19.09 -7.53 -11.42
CA ILE A 77 -20.32 -8.33 -11.34
C ILE A 77 -21.50 -7.49 -10.83
N LEU A 78 -21.21 -6.49 -9.97
CA LEU A 78 -22.22 -5.58 -9.47
C LEU A 78 -22.51 -4.47 -10.51
N SER A 79 -23.69 -3.84 -10.40
CA SER A 79 -24.06 -2.74 -11.28
C SER A 79 -23.07 -1.57 -11.22
N GLU A 80 -22.72 -1.01 -12.38
CA GLU A 80 -21.95 0.23 -12.49
C GLU A 80 -22.61 1.43 -11.80
N ASN A 81 -23.94 1.36 -11.59
CA ASN A 81 -24.69 2.34 -10.81
C ASN A 81 -24.54 2.18 -9.29
N SER A 82 -23.82 1.15 -8.84
CA SER A 82 -23.47 1.01 -7.43
C SER A 82 -22.62 2.21 -6.98
N PRO A 83 -22.75 2.63 -5.72
CA PRO A 83 -21.93 3.72 -5.22
C PRO A 83 -20.44 3.38 -5.24
N VAL A 84 -19.62 4.37 -5.62
CA VAL A 84 -18.16 4.21 -5.62
C VAL A 84 -17.67 4.04 -4.19
N THR A 85 -16.89 3.00 -3.95
CA THR A 85 -16.15 2.80 -2.70
C THR A 85 -14.69 3.17 -2.93
N SER A 86 -14.19 4.11 -2.13
CA SER A 86 -12.78 4.47 -2.14
C SER A 86 -12.05 3.80 -0.97
N ILE A 87 -10.82 3.35 -1.24
CA ILE A 87 -9.89 2.81 -0.24
C ILE A 87 -8.65 3.70 -0.30
N GLN A 88 -8.24 4.23 0.84
CA GLN A 88 -7.11 5.16 0.92
C GLN A 88 -6.02 4.60 1.83
N THR A 89 -4.78 4.82 1.44
CA THR A 89 -3.55 4.49 2.15
C THR A 89 -2.51 5.57 1.87
N HIS A 90 -1.50 5.72 2.73
CA HIS A 90 -0.37 6.60 2.46
C HIS A 90 0.90 5.85 2.07
N LEU A 91 1.74 6.49 1.25
CA LEU A 91 2.93 5.89 0.66
C LEU A 91 4.20 6.10 1.48
N ASP A 92 4.22 7.07 2.38
CA ASP A 92 5.37 7.38 3.21
C ASP A 92 5.39 6.56 4.50
N MET A 93 6.52 6.58 5.17
CA MET A 93 6.73 5.93 6.45
C MET A 93 7.68 6.76 7.34
N ILE A 94 7.54 6.66 8.65
CA ILE A 94 8.58 7.14 9.57
C ILE A 94 9.77 6.19 9.50
N TRP A 95 10.90 6.73 9.06
CA TRP A 95 12.15 5.98 9.01
C TRP A 95 12.97 6.17 10.26
N VAL A 96 13.23 5.07 10.98
CA VAL A 96 14.20 5.01 12.09
C VAL A 96 15.07 3.77 11.88
N GLY A 97 16.39 3.94 11.93
CA GLY A 97 17.34 2.85 11.82
C GLY A 97 18.54 3.13 10.93
N GLU A 98 19.51 2.22 10.95
CA GLU A 98 20.69 2.27 10.09
C GLU A 98 20.46 1.46 8.83
N ARG A 99 20.50 2.15 7.69
CA ARG A 99 20.29 1.53 6.40
C ARG A 99 21.52 1.71 5.54
N LYS A 100 22.28 0.63 5.33
CA LYS A 100 23.51 0.68 4.52
C LYS A 100 23.29 0.43 3.03
N ASP A 101 22.27 -0.36 2.67
CA ASP A 101 22.00 -0.80 1.30
C ASP A 101 20.65 -0.35 0.74
N GLY A 102 19.92 0.43 1.53
CA GLY A 102 18.60 0.90 1.12
C GLY A 102 17.48 -0.13 1.21
N LYS A 103 17.71 -1.34 1.75
CA LYS A 103 16.69 -2.41 1.85
C LYS A 103 16.45 -2.82 3.30
N ILE A 104 15.19 -3.00 3.65
CA ILE A 104 14.82 -3.52 4.96
C ILE A 104 14.92 -5.05 4.90
N LYS A 105 15.70 -5.63 5.78
CA LYS A 105 15.69 -7.08 5.98
C LYS A 105 14.52 -7.41 6.91
N VAL A 106 13.56 -8.19 6.39
CA VAL A 106 12.42 -8.67 7.16
C VAL A 106 12.66 -10.11 7.59
N GLU A 107 12.41 -10.42 8.86
CA GLU A 107 12.54 -11.75 9.42
C GLU A 107 11.22 -12.20 10.03
N LEU A 108 10.79 -13.43 9.75
CA LEU A 108 9.69 -14.07 10.46
C LEU A 108 10.21 -14.71 11.75
N LYS A 109 9.64 -14.31 12.89
CA LYS A 109 9.87 -14.94 14.18
C LYS A 109 8.62 -15.70 14.62
N LYS A 110 8.77 -17.02 14.73
CA LYS A 110 7.71 -17.90 15.21
C LYS A 110 7.58 -17.84 16.73
N ASN A 111 6.33 -17.85 17.24
CA ASN A 111 6.03 -17.84 18.68
C ASN A 111 6.80 -16.77 19.45
N TYR A 112 6.86 -15.57 18.90
CA TYR A 112 7.65 -14.47 19.46
C TYR A 112 7.13 -14.04 20.84
N VAL A 113 8.02 -14.03 21.82
CA VAL A 113 7.73 -13.59 23.19
C VAL A 113 8.54 -12.31 23.49
N PHE A 114 7.86 -11.28 23.94
CA PHE A 114 8.46 -10.03 24.38
C PHE A 114 7.75 -9.57 25.65
N ASP A 115 8.50 -9.16 26.66
CA ASP A 115 8.01 -8.71 27.97
C ASP A 115 6.96 -9.67 28.57
N ASN A 116 7.28 -10.97 28.58
CA ASN A 116 6.42 -12.07 29.05
C ASN A 116 5.07 -12.22 28.33
N LYS A 117 4.85 -11.52 27.22
CA LYS A 117 3.68 -11.65 26.38
C LYS A 117 4.02 -12.39 25.08
N ASN A 118 3.23 -13.40 24.76
CA ASN A 118 3.34 -14.11 23.48
C ASN A 118 2.54 -13.36 22.40
N TYR A 119 3.22 -12.97 21.32
CA TYR A 119 2.62 -12.28 20.18
C TYR A 119 2.34 -13.23 18.99
N GLY A 120 2.64 -14.53 19.13
CA GLY A 120 2.54 -15.47 18.03
C GLY A 120 3.65 -15.29 17.00
N ASP A 121 3.32 -15.48 15.74
CA ASP A 121 4.25 -15.27 14.63
C ASP A 121 4.27 -13.79 14.25
N VAL A 122 5.45 -13.20 14.18
CA VAL A 122 5.63 -11.77 13.89
C VAL A 122 6.67 -11.55 12.79
N LEU A 123 6.47 -10.52 11.99
CA LEU A 123 7.50 -9.99 11.10
C LEU A 123 8.26 -8.86 11.80
N LEU A 124 9.57 -8.94 11.78
CA LEU A 124 10.46 -7.97 12.39
C LEU A 124 11.47 -7.44 11.37
N ALA A 125 11.83 -6.17 11.55
CA ALA A 125 13.02 -5.57 10.93
C ALA A 125 14.03 -5.26 12.06
N PRO A 126 15.05 -6.09 12.28
CA PRO A 126 15.90 -6.02 13.49
C PRO A 126 16.66 -4.70 13.65
N PHE A 127 16.87 -3.94 12.58
CA PHE A 127 17.75 -2.76 12.56
C PHE A 127 17.05 -1.48 12.10
N SER A 128 15.73 -1.51 11.90
CA SER A 128 14.98 -0.35 11.40
C SER A 128 13.49 -0.47 11.69
N THR A 129 12.73 0.61 11.46
CA THR A 129 11.29 0.51 11.27
C THR A 129 11.00 -0.40 10.08
N ILE A 130 9.93 -1.20 10.17
CA ILE A 130 9.51 -2.11 9.10
C ILE A 130 8.59 -1.43 8.07
N GLY A 131 7.98 -0.29 8.44
CA GLY A 131 7.03 0.43 7.58
C GLY A 131 5.69 -0.28 7.44
N ALA A 132 5.21 -0.93 8.50
CA ALA A 132 3.88 -1.54 8.49
C ALA A 132 2.77 -0.50 8.41
N ASP A 133 2.98 0.66 8.99
CA ASP A 133 2.24 1.89 8.86
C ASP A 133 2.86 2.72 7.71
N ASP A 134 2.17 2.96 6.60
CA ASP A 134 0.95 2.26 6.15
C ASP A 134 1.26 1.24 5.02
N GLY A 135 2.43 0.57 5.11
CA GLY A 135 2.84 -0.45 4.14
C GLY A 135 1.84 -1.61 4.04
N PHE A 136 1.09 -1.90 5.10
CA PHE A 136 0.01 -2.89 5.06
C PHE A 136 -1.17 -2.39 4.23
N GLY A 137 -1.55 -1.11 4.37
CA GLY A 137 -2.58 -0.52 3.53
C GLY A 137 -2.19 -0.50 2.06
N ILE A 138 -0.92 -0.16 1.75
CA ILE A 138 -0.41 -0.22 0.37
C ILE A 138 -0.50 -1.65 -0.17
N ALA A 139 -0.04 -2.65 0.61
CA ALA A 139 -0.07 -4.05 0.22
C ALA A 139 -1.49 -4.56 -0.02
N LEU A 140 -2.43 -4.20 0.87
CA LEU A 140 -3.85 -4.53 0.73
C LEU A 140 -4.45 -3.93 -0.54
N CYS A 141 -4.18 -2.67 -0.82
CA CYS A 141 -4.64 -2.01 -2.04
C CYS A 141 -4.10 -2.67 -3.31
N LEU A 142 -2.81 -3.04 -3.33
CA LEU A 142 -2.20 -3.73 -4.46
C LEU A 142 -2.75 -5.16 -4.63
N ASP A 143 -3.00 -5.88 -3.53
CA ASP A 143 -3.59 -7.21 -3.55
C ASP A 143 -5.03 -7.18 -4.09
N ILE A 144 -5.85 -6.22 -3.63
CA ILE A 144 -7.20 -5.97 -4.16
C ILE A 144 -7.16 -5.70 -5.67
N LEU A 145 -6.26 -4.81 -6.12
CA LEU A 145 -6.13 -4.46 -7.53
C LEU A 145 -5.70 -5.65 -8.39
N GLU A 146 -4.75 -6.44 -7.92
CA GLU A 146 -4.29 -7.63 -8.64
C GLU A 146 -5.36 -8.70 -8.73
N ASN A 147 -6.12 -8.92 -7.67
CA ASN A 147 -7.13 -9.97 -7.55
C ASN A 147 -8.56 -9.48 -7.83
N ARG A 148 -8.75 -8.27 -8.34
CA ARG A 148 -10.06 -7.63 -8.56
C ARG A 148 -11.08 -8.48 -9.32
N ASN A 149 -10.62 -9.37 -10.17
CA ASN A 149 -11.50 -10.25 -10.96
C ASN A 149 -11.94 -11.51 -10.19
N ASN A 150 -11.39 -11.76 -9.00
CA ASN A 150 -11.64 -12.96 -8.21
C ASN A 150 -12.79 -12.78 -7.20
N PHE A 151 -13.31 -11.58 -7.04
CA PHE A 151 -14.41 -11.26 -6.12
C PHE A 151 -15.37 -10.23 -6.74
N ALA A 152 -16.63 -10.23 -6.29
CA ALA A 152 -17.63 -9.29 -6.75
C ALA A 152 -17.43 -7.92 -6.11
N HIS A 153 -17.37 -6.86 -6.91
CA HIS A 153 -17.28 -5.49 -6.42
C HIS A 153 -18.03 -4.50 -7.33
N GLY A 154 -18.50 -3.40 -6.72
CA GLY A 154 -18.93 -2.21 -7.43
C GLY A 154 -17.74 -1.39 -7.93
N PRO A 155 -17.94 -0.15 -8.42
CA PRO A 155 -16.84 0.71 -8.81
C PRO A 155 -15.92 0.99 -7.62
N LEU A 156 -14.60 0.80 -7.81
CA LEU A 156 -13.57 1.06 -6.80
C LEU A 156 -12.73 2.27 -7.20
N GLU A 157 -12.32 3.03 -6.19
CA GLU A 157 -11.34 4.10 -6.32
C GLU A 157 -10.27 3.91 -5.25
N ILE A 158 -9.05 3.55 -5.66
CA ILE A 158 -7.93 3.34 -4.76
C ILE A 158 -7.06 4.59 -4.76
N ILE A 159 -6.78 5.12 -3.57
CA ILE A 159 -6.11 6.40 -3.40
C ILE A 159 -4.82 6.16 -2.60
N PHE A 160 -3.68 6.44 -3.22
CA PHE A 160 -2.38 6.43 -2.57
C PHE A 160 -1.94 7.89 -2.38
N THR A 161 -1.79 8.32 -1.14
CA THR A 161 -1.32 9.67 -0.80
C THR A 161 0.13 9.66 -0.36
N ILE A 162 0.77 10.81 -0.40
CA ILE A 162 2.14 11.00 0.11
C ILE A 162 2.12 11.84 1.39
N ASP A 163 3.22 11.82 2.14
CA ASP A 163 3.55 12.77 3.21
C ASP A 163 2.43 12.93 4.26
N GLU A 164 1.91 11.78 4.73
CA GLU A 164 0.88 11.73 5.76
C GLU A 164 1.47 12.06 7.14
N GLU A 165 2.60 11.42 7.50
CA GLU A 165 3.19 11.32 8.83
C GLU A 165 3.57 12.67 9.48
N PHE A 166 3.81 13.70 8.67
CA PHE A 166 4.17 15.05 9.13
C PHE A 166 3.11 16.11 8.78
N GLY A 167 1.86 15.73 8.66
CA GLY A 167 0.81 16.73 8.59
C GLY A 167 -0.23 16.54 7.49
N LEU A 168 -0.39 15.34 6.94
CA LEU A 168 -1.41 15.03 5.91
C LEU A 168 -1.22 15.88 4.63
N ASP A 169 0.03 16.16 4.23
CA ASP A 169 0.28 17.14 3.16
C ASP A 169 -0.21 16.63 1.80
N GLY A 170 -0.02 15.35 1.50
CA GLY A 170 -0.44 14.77 0.23
C GLY A 170 -1.95 14.84 0.00
N VAL A 171 -2.75 14.48 1.00
CA VAL A 171 -4.21 14.47 0.87
C VAL A 171 -4.79 15.87 0.69
N LYS A 172 -4.16 16.92 1.24
CA LYS A 172 -4.58 18.31 1.06
C LYS A 172 -4.47 18.79 -0.39
N LEU A 173 -3.60 18.13 -1.17
CA LEU A 173 -3.34 18.48 -2.58
C LEU A 173 -4.30 17.75 -3.54
N LEU A 174 -5.05 16.76 -3.07
CA LEU A 174 -6.05 16.08 -3.89
C LEU A 174 -7.19 17.02 -4.29
N PRO A 175 -7.77 16.86 -5.51
CA PRO A 175 -8.85 17.71 -5.96
C PRO A 175 -10.08 17.55 -5.09
N LYS A 176 -10.62 18.66 -4.61
CA LYS A 176 -11.87 18.67 -3.86
C LYS A 176 -13.05 18.32 -4.78
N LYS A 177 -14.08 17.68 -4.22
CA LYS A 177 -15.34 17.43 -4.91
C LYS A 177 -15.88 18.78 -5.45
N ASN A 178 -16.20 18.82 -6.75
CA ASN A 178 -16.64 20.02 -7.48
C ASN A 178 -15.56 21.10 -7.72
N SER A 179 -14.28 20.79 -7.57
CA SER A 179 -13.24 21.70 -8.07
C SER A 179 -13.12 21.55 -9.59
N ASP A 180 -12.99 22.70 -10.30
CA ASP A 180 -12.54 22.69 -11.69
C ASP A 180 -11.09 22.20 -11.70
N SER A 181 -10.90 20.88 -11.72
CA SER A 181 -9.58 20.29 -11.63
C SER A 181 -8.79 20.57 -12.90
N LYS A 182 -7.93 21.56 -12.83
CA LYS A 182 -6.82 21.72 -13.80
C LYS A 182 -5.67 20.76 -13.51
N GLY A 183 -5.83 19.90 -12.49
CA GLY A 183 -4.83 18.93 -12.06
C GLY A 183 -4.88 17.63 -12.86
N LYS A 184 -3.83 16.81 -12.73
CA LYS A 184 -3.70 15.50 -13.38
C LYS A 184 -4.59 14.41 -12.76
N ILE A 185 -5.16 14.66 -11.59
CA ILE A 185 -6.14 13.78 -10.93
C ILE A 185 -7.53 14.40 -11.06
N SER A 186 -8.46 13.63 -11.58
CA SER A 186 -9.87 13.99 -11.65
C SER A 186 -10.51 13.98 -10.27
N PRO A 187 -11.57 14.78 -10.02
CA PRO A 187 -12.26 14.82 -8.73
C PRO A 187 -12.67 13.42 -8.24
N LEU A 188 -12.49 13.18 -6.95
CA LEU A 188 -12.87 11.92 -6.32
C LEU A 188 -14.38 11.70 -6.38
N LYS A 189 -14.80 10.45 -6.64
CA LYS A 189 -16.19 10.06 -6.85
C LYS A 189 -16.80 9.29 -5.69
N CYS A 190 -16.03 9.07 -4.64
CA CYS A 190 -16.40 8.20 -3.53
C CYS A 190 -17.72 8.61 -2.85
N LYS A 191 -18.54 7.61 -2.52
CA LYS A 191 -19.64 7.72 -1.57
C LYS A 191 -19.23 7.14 -0.21
N TYR A 192 -18.40 6.11 -0.21
CA TYR A 192 -17.84 5.48 0.98
C TYR A 192 -16.33 5.52 0.89
N LEU A 193 -15.67 5.88 1.99
CA LEU A 193 -14.22 5.90 2.11
C LEU A 193 -13.81 4.95 3.24
N ILE A 194 -12.89 4.05 2.92
CA ILE A 194 -12.19 3.19 3.87
C ILE A 194 -10.76 3.69 3.93
N ASN A 195 -10.31 4.11 5.10
CA ASN A 195 -8.92 4.43 5.35
C ASN A 195 -8.23 3.17 5.90
N CYS A 196 -7.08 2.79 5.34
CA CYS A 196 -6.33 1.60 5.76
C CYS A 196 -5.31 1.90 6.86
N ASP A 197 -5.06 3.18 7.11
CA ASP A 197 -4.17 3.62 8.17
C ASP A 197 -4.72 3.22 9.54
N SER A 198 -3.88 2.60 10.36
CA SER A 198 -4.28 2.07 11.65
C SER A 198 -4.32 3.19 12.70
N LEU A 199 -5.48 3.47 13.19
CA LEU A 199 -5.57 4.04 14.53
C LEU A 199 -4.94 3.02 15.49
N ARG A 200 -3.88 3.41 16.21
CA ARG A 200 -3.16 2.58 17.18
C ARG A 200 -4.14 1.69 17.93
N GLY A 201 -4.13 0.41 17.60
CA GLY A 201 -4.90 -0.58 18.32
C GLY A 201 -4.49 -0.52 19.79
N ASP A 202 -5.41 -0.18 20.63
CA ASP A 202 -5.20 -0.04 22.05
C ASP A 202 -4.72 -1.34 22.67
N LYS A 203 -3.56 -1.25 23.29
CA LYS A 203 -3.15 -1.41 24.71
C LYS A 203 -3.59 -2.72 25.34
#